data_ceda9734e734d2f439be3704b3355b46
#
_entry.id   ceda9734e734d2f439be3704b3355b46
#
_cell.length_a   1.000
_cell.length_b   1.000
_cell.length_c   1.000
_cell.angle_alpha   90.00
_cell.angle_beta   90.00
_cell.angle_gamma   90.00
#
_symmetry.space_group_name_H-M   'P 1'
#
loop_
_entity.id
_entity.type
_entity.pdbx_description
1 polymer ?
#
loop_
_entity_poly.entity_id
_entity_poly.type
_entity_poly.pdbx_seq_one_letter_code
_entity_poly.pdbx_strand_id
1 'polypeptide(L)'
;VNRKIRNVLSVLGLAATVGVMAPGAATAGTATTTTTPVGTWRGTVDHGDGSGQISVSFHKGGLVCLTAGDGSDGGGQGLGIWNQTGDGTFTYRLVERMFKADGTTVGFVDVNQKAVQQGGAFDSSGTSRVYDATGTYLTSVEAEVSAERVSTTPTC
;
A
#
# COMPACT_ATOMS: atom_id res chain seq x y z
N VAL A 1 -7.06 55.89 -14.10
CA VAL A 1 -7.63 56.35 -15.38
C VAL A 1 -8.62 55.31 -15.88
N ASN A 2 -9.85 55.51 -15.61
CA ASN A 2 -11.10 55.58 -16.34
C ASN A 2 -11.41 54.59 -17.50
N ARG A 3 -12.66 54.09 -17.37
CA ARG A 3 -13.73 53.93 -18.40
C ARG A 3 -13.78 52.57 -19.10
N LYS A 4 -14.92 51.95 -19.36
CA LYS A 4 -16.36 52.33 -19.42
C LYS A 4 -17.24 51.07 -19.39
N ILE A 5 -18.38 51.25 -18.75
CA ILE A 5 -19.60 50.44 -18.78
C ILE A 5 -20.18 50.50 -20.23
N ARG A 6 -20.72 49.39 -20.75
CA ARG A 6 -21.81 49.43 -21.74
C ARG A 6 -22.76 48.23 -21.50
N ASN A 7 -23.93 48.59 -21.01
CA ASN A 7 -25.16 47.81 -21.04
C ASN A 7 -25.62 47.63 -22.48
N VAL A 8 -26.14 46.47 -22.83
CA VAL A 8 -27.14 46.32 -23.89
C VAL A 8 -28.18 45.31 -23.38
N LEU A 9 -29.40 45.82 -23.27
CA LEU A 9 -30.67 45.11 -23.07
C LEU A 9 -31.14 44.47 -24.38
N SER A 10 -32.09 43.55 -24.21
CA SER A 10 -33.11 43.02 -25.13
C SER A 10 -32.84 41.60 -25.61
N VAL A 11 -33.77 40.63 -25.61
CA VAL A 11 -35.20 40.61 -25.93
C VAL A 11 -35.81 39.31 -25.33
N LEU A 12 -37.05 39.43 -24.85
CA LEU A 12 -37.93 38.31 -24.50
C LEU A 12 -38.24 37.45 -25.77
N GLY A 13 -38.05 36.12 -25.61
CA GLY A 13 -38.59 35.13 -26.53
C GLY A 13 -39.27 34.02 -25.72
N LEU A 14 -40.61 34.09 -25.65
CA LEU A 14 -41.46 33.06 -25.03
C LEU A 14 -41.63 31.93 -26.05
N ALA A 15 -40.94 30.80 -25.86
CA ALA A 15 -41.20 29.57 -26.59
C ALA A 15 -41.70 28.51 -25.62
N ALA A 16 -42.95 28.17 -25.72
CA ALA A 16 -43.55 27.01 -25.06
C ALA A 16 -43.02 25.73 -25.68
N THR A 17 -42.20 24.98 -24.98
CA THR A 17 -41.80 23.64 -25.40
C THR A 17 -42.52 22.60 -24.54
N VAL A 18 -43.26 21.77 -25.27
CA VAL A 18 -43.95 20.58 -24.81
C VAL A 18 -42.95 19.65 -24.11
N GLY A 19 -43.23 19.32 -22.81
CA GLY A 19 -42.41 18.44 -22.03
C GLY A 19 -42.50 16.99 -22.51
N VAL A 20 -41.47 16.51 -23.18
CA VAL A 20 -41.21 15.09 -23.34
C VAL A 20 -40.59 14.59 -22.07
N MET A 21 -41.31 13.81 -21.27
CA MET A 21 -40.77 13.08 -20.14
C MET A 21 -39.75 12.08 -20.68
N ALA A 22 -38.47 12.36 -20.55
CA ALA A 22 -37.42 11.40 -20.77
C ALA A 22 -37.46 10.35 -19.63
N PRO A 23 -37.35 9.04 -19.94
CA PRO A 23 -37.24 8.01 -18.91
C PRO A 23 -35.98 8.29 -18.11
N GLY A 24 -36.12 8.30 -16.76
CA GLY A 24 -35.02 8.58 -15.83
C GLY A 24 -33.80 7.71 -16.14
N ALA A 25 -32.70 8.36 -16.46
CA ALA A 25 -31.41 7.69 -16.51
C ALA A 25 -31.13 7.14 -15.12
N ALA A 26 -31.16 5.81 -14.98
CA ALA A 26 -30.66 5.14 -13.80
C ALA A 26 -29.19 5.56 -13.67
N THR A 27 -28.88 6.36 -12.66
CA THR A 27 -27.49 6.64 -12.27
C THR A 27 -26.88 5.31 -11.87
N ALA A 28 -26.05 4.73 -12.75
CA ALA A 28 -25.21 3.60 -12.41
C ALA A 28 -24.37 4.06 -11.21
N GLY A 29 -24.68 3.54 -10.03
CA GLY A 29 -23.89 3.78 -8.84
C GLY A 29 -22.46 3.38 -9.15
N THR A 30 -21.53 4.33 -9.04
CA THR A 30 -20.10 4.05 -9.18
C THR A 30 -19.77 3.06 -8.07
N ALA A 31 -19.51 1.80 -8.42
CA ALA A 31 -19.02 0.82 -7.47
C ALA A 31 -17.69 1.36 -6.94
N THR A 32 -17.68 1.75 -5.66
CA THR A 32 -16.45 2.17 -4.98
C THR A 32 -15.57 0.92 -4.87
N THR A 33 -14.59 0.80 -5.77
CA THR A 33 -13.60 -0.28 -5.66
C THR A 33 -12.75 0.01 -4.43
N THR A 34 -12.97 -0.75 -3.36
CA THR A 34 -12.16 -0.67 -2.15
C THR A 34 -10.70 -0.92 -2.52
N THR A 35 -9.83 0.02 -2.20
CA THR A 35 -8.40 -0.09 -2.44
C THR A 35 -7.84 -1.19 -1.52
N THR A 36 -7.31 -2.25 -2.10
CA THR A 36 -6.76 -3.41 -1.36
C THR A 36 -5.29 -3.63 -1.70
N PRO A 37 -4.45 -4.02 -0.72
CA PRO A 37 -3.04 -4.32 -0.96
C PRO A 37 -2.80 -5.66 -1.68
N VAL A 38 -3.83 -6.46 -1.94
CA VAL A 38 -3.65 -7.78 -2.58
C VAL A 38 -2.81 -7.68 -3.86
N GLY A 39 -1.74 -8.49 -3.91
CA GLY A 39 -0.76 -8.48 -5.00
C GLY A 39 0.67 -8.57 -4.49
N THR A 40 1.63 -8.44 -5.41
CA THR A 40 3.07 -8.42 -5.12
C THR A 40 3.60 -7.01 -5.30
N TRP A 41 4.44 -6.58 -4.36
CA TRP A 41 5.03 -5.27 -4.27
C TRP A 41 6.54 -5.39 -4.15
N ARG A 42 7.27 -4.44 -4.73
CA ARG A 42 8.71 -4.30 -4.54
C ARG A 42 9.05 -2.92 -4.05
N GLY A 43 10.04 -2.83 -3.17
CA GLY A 43 10.42 -1.57 -2.58
C GLY A 43 11.65 -1.68 -1.70
N THR A 44 11.79 -0.68 -0.86
CA THR A 44 12.88 -0.57 0.11
C THR A 44 12.32 -0.51 1.52
N VAL A 45 13.06 -1.10 2.43
CA VAL A 45 12.91 -0.85 3.87
C VAL A 45 14.09 -0.01 4.35
N ASP A 46 13.80 1.03 5.12
CA ASP A 46 14.78 1.85 5.85
C ASP A 46 14.61 1.59 7.34
N HIS A 47 15.68 1.33 8.06
CA HIS A 47 15.70 1.08 9.51
C HIS A 47 16.73 1.97 10.24
N GLY A 48 17.03 3.14 9.66
CA GLY A 48 17.80 4.22 10.28
C GLY A 48 19.33 4.06 10.18
N ASP A 49 19.87 2.86 10.33
CA ASP A 49 21.28 2.54 10.16
C ASP A 49 21.59 1.82 8.83
N GLY A 50 20.55 1.60 8.00
CA GLY A 50 20.68 1.00 6.69
C GLY A 50 19.35 0.85 5.96
N SER A 51 19.44 0.49 4.70
CA SER A 51 18.28 0.18 3.86
C SER A 51 18.49 -1.11 3.10
N GLY A 52 17.38 -1.79 2.77
CA GLY A 52 17.38 -3.04 2.03
C GLY A 52 16.26 -3.10 0.99
N GLN A 53 16.47 -3.94 -0.04
CA GLN A 53 15.43 -4.25 -1.03
C GLN A 53 14.50 -5.33 -0.47
N ILE A 54 13.20 -5.15 -0.70
CA ILE A 54 12.19 -6.13 -0.31
C ILE A 54 11.22 -6.44 -1.44
N SER A 55 10.68 -7.64 -1.41
CA SER A 55 9.47 -8.04 -2.13
C SER A 55 8.45 -8.52 -1.10
N VAL A 56 7.26 -7.94 -1.08
CA VAL A 56 6.18 -8.32 -0.18
C VAL A 56 4.93 -8.67 -0.98
N SER A 57 4.23 -9.73 -0.57
CA SER A 57 3.01 -10.19 -1.24
C SER A 57 1.88 -10.34 -0.24
N PHE A 58 0.76 -9.68 -0.53
CA PHE A 58 -0.46 -9.75 0.26
C PHE A 58 -1.49 -10.63 -0.45
N HIS A 59 -1.90 -11.72 0.18
CA HIS A 59 -2.88 -12.67 -0.37
C HIS A 59 -4.30 -12.36 0.09
N LYS A 60 -5.28 -12.70 -0.73
CA LYS A 60 -6.67 -12.75 -0.28
C LYS A 60 -6.77 -13.71 0.91
N GLY A 61 -7.48 -13.30 1.97
CA GLY A 61 -7.58 -14.12 3.18
C GLY A 61 -6.55 -13.78 4.26
N GLY A 62 -5.73 -12.74 4.05
CA GLY A 62 -4.94 -12.13 5.13
C GLY A 62 -3.53 -12.68 5.30
N LEU A 63 -3.04 -13.56 4.42
CA LEU A 63 -1.64 -14.01 4.45
C LEU A 63 -0.74 -12.93 3.85
N VAL A 64 0.42 -12.71 4.44
CA VAL A 64 1.51 -11.88 3.90
C VAL A 64 2.82 -12.65 3.90
N CYS A 65 3.57 -12.54 2.79
CA CYS A 65 4.92 -13.09 2.63
C CYS A 65 5.90 -11.96 2.29
N LEU A 66 7.13 -12.10 2.77
CA LEU A 66 8.22 -11.17 2.51
C LEU A 66 9.48 -11.93 2.09
N THR A 67 10.21 -11.33 1.16
CA THR A 67 11.59 -11.70 0.84
C THR A 67 12.44 -10.44 0.90
N ALA A 68 13.52 -10.46 1.64
CA ALA A 68 14.48 -9.35 1.76
C ALA A 68 15.83 -9.74 1.16
N GLY A 69 16.49 -8.78 0.53
CA GLY A 69 17.76 -8.97 -0.17
C GLY A 69 17.62 -9.70 -1.51
N ASP A 70 18.73 -9.85 -2.22
CA ASP A 70 18.84 -10.56 -3.51
C ASP A 70 19.39 -11.98 -3.35
N GLY A 71 19.73 -12.37 -2.12
CA GLY A 71 20.27 -13.69 -1.80
C GLY A 71 21.79 -13.85 -2.01
N SER A 72 22.49 -12.87 -2.59
CA SER A 72 23.94 -12.97 -2.87
C SER A 72 24.78 -13.04 -1.59
N ASP A 73 24.41 -12.23 -0.59
CA ASP A 73 25.08 -12.17 0.70
C ASP A 73 24.23 -12.76 1.86
N GLY A 74 23.12 -13.39 1.50
CA GLY A 74 22.07 -13.83 2.41
C GLY A 74 20.76 -13.09 2.14
N GLY A 75 19.87 -13.08 3.13
CA GLY A 75 18.58 -12.41 2.98
C GLY A 75 17.64 -12.69 4.12
N GLY A 76 16.37 -12.40 3.87
CA GLY A 76 15.26 -12.66 4.77
C GLY A 76 14.09 -13.34 4.07
N GLN A 77 13.39 -14.18 4.78
CA GLN A 77 12.10 -14.74 4.38
C GLN A 77 11.12 -14.61 5.52
N GLY A 78 9.99 -13.94 5.26
CA GLY A 78 8.98 -13.65 6.26
C GLY A 78 7.61 -14.20 5.90
N LEU A 79 6.87 -14.60 6.92
CA LEU A 79 5.50 -15.06 6.81
C LEU A 79 4.66 -14.49 7.94
N GLY A 80 3.42 -14.11 7.64
CA GLY A 80 2.53 -13.52 8.62
C GLY A 80 1.14 -13.23 8.11
N ILE A 81 0.51 -12.25 8.73
CA ILE A 81 -0.86 -11.86 8.45
C ILE A 81 -0.97 -10.37 8.17
N TRP A 82 -1.97 -10.00 7.38
CA TRP A 82 -2.38 -8.62 7.17
C TRP A 82 -3.88 -8.44 7.32
N ASN A 83 -4.31 -7.23 7.66
CA ASN A 83 -5.72 -6.87 7.78
C ASN A 83 -5.97 -5.49 7.19
N GLN A 84 -7.05 -5.35 6.43
CA GLN A 84 -7.58 -4.05 6.01
C GLN A 84 -8.11 -3.30 7.24
N THR A 85 -7.75 -2.04 7.39
CA THR A 85 -8.22 -1.18 8.49
C THR A 85 -9.10 -0.02 8.01
N GLY A 86 -9.10 0.26 6.71
CA GLY A 86 -9.90 1.28 6.05
C GLY A 86 -9.68 1.27 4.55
N ASP A 87 -10.28 2.18 3.81
CA ASP A 87 -9.99 2.33 2.38
C ASP A 87 -8.54 2.81 2.20
N GLY A 88 -7.74 2.02 1.48
CA GLY A 88 -6.31 2.29 1.30
C GLY A 88 -5.46 2.18 2.56
N THR A 89 -5.99 1.73 3.70
CA THR A 89 -5.20 1.55 4.93
C THR A 89 -5.22 0.10 5.40
N PHE A 90 -4.08 -0.41 5.84
CA PHE A 90 -3.95 -1.77 6.33
C PHE A 90 -2.80 -1.91 7.32
N THR A 91 -2.81 -3.00 8.07
CA THR A 91 -1.72 -3.39 8.96
C THR A 91 -1.19 -4.75 8.55
N TYR A 92 0.08 -5.00 8.81
CA TYR A 92 0.64 -6.34 8.67
C TYR A 92 1.67 -6.65 9.76
N ARG A 93 1.71 -7.92 10.13
CA ARG A 93 2.69 -8.48 11.05
C ARG A 93 3.23 -9.77 10.46
N LEU A 94 4.54 -9.95 10.54
CA LEU A 94 5.19 -11.18 10.09
C LEU A 94 6.44 -11.45 10.94
N VAL A 95 6.87 -12.70 10.94
CA VAL A 95 8.19 -13.09 11.44
C VAL A 95 9.06 -13.37 10.23
N GLU A 96 10.14 -12.62 10.13
CA GLU A 96 11.19 -12.81 9.13
C GLU A 96 12.33 -13.61 9.73
N ARG A 97 12.79 -14.64 9.03
CA ARG A 97 14.03 -15.37 9.32
C ARG A 97 15.14 -14.79 8.46
N MET A 98 16.18 -14.28 9.10
CA MET A 98 17.39 -13.79 8.43
C MET A 98 18.41 -14.92 8.29
N PHE A 99 19.10 -14.99 7.17
CA PHE A 99 20.08 -16.02 6.87
C PHE A 99 21.25 -15.49 6.01
N LYS A 100 22.41 -16.13 6.15
CA LYS A 100 23.59 -15.91 5.30
C LYS A 100 23.42 -16.58 3.93
N ALA A 101 24.34 -16.30 2.99
CA ALA A 101 24.36 -16.92 1.67
C ALA A 101 24.42 -18.48 1.70
N ASP A 102 24.99 -19.06 2.73
CA ASP A 102 25.03 -20.52 2.95
C ASP A 102 23.73 -21.10 3.56
N GLY A 103 22.71 -20.25 3.77
CA GLY A 103 21.43 -20.63 4.38
C GLY A 103 21.42 -20.69 5.90
N THR A 104 22.55 -20.45 6.56
CA THR A 104 22.65 -20.43 8.03
C THR A 104 21.80 -19.30 8.60
N THR A 105 20.86 -19.63 9.50
CA THR A 105 20.04 -18.64 10.20
C THR A 105 20.91 -17.78 11.13
N VAL A 106 20.77 -16.46 11.03
CA VAL A 106 21.49 -15.50 11.88
C VAL A 106 20.58 -14.80 12.88
N GLY A 107 19.27 -14.85 12.67
CA GLY A 107 18.30 -14.26 13.59
C GLY A 107 16.90 -14.19 13.00
N PHE A 108 16.04 -13.50 13.75
CA PHE A 108 14.64 -13.28 13.39
C PHE A 108 14.24 -11.82 13.62
N VAL A 109 13.27 -11.35 12.85
CA VAL A 109 12.65 -10.04 13.04
C VAL A 109 11.13 -10.21 13.16
N ASP A 110 10.54 -9.74 14.26
CA ASP A 110 9.08 -9.61 14.41
C ASP A 110 8.70 -8.23 13.89
N VAL A 111 8.15 -8.20 12.69
CA VAL A 111 7.76 -6.99 11.97
C VAL A 111 6.31 -6.63 12.30
N ASN A 112 6.06 -5.35 12.62
CA ASN A 112 4.71 -4.83 12.86
C ASN A 112 4.56 -3.46 12.21
N GLN A 113 3.74 -3.37 11.16
CA GLN A 113 3.64 -2.21 10.29
C GLN A 113 2.21 -1.72 10.14
N LYS A 114 2.08 -0.39 10.01
CA LYS A 114 0.85 0.29 9.57
C LYS A 114 1.13 0.92 8.21
N ALA A 115 0.25 0.67 7.26
CA ALA A 115 0.45 1.04 5.87
C ALA A 115 -0.68 1.91 5.32
N VAL A 116 -0.31 2.82 4.41
CA VAL A 116 -1.22 3.62 3.61
C VAL A 116 -0.91 3.40 2.14
N GLN A 117 -1.89 2.92 1.39
CA GLN A 117 -1.80 2.68 -0.05
C GLN A 117 -2.44 3.85 -0.81
N GLN A 118 -1.73 4.33 -1.82
CA GLN A 118 -2.22 5.32 -2.79
C GLN A 118 -1.99 4.79 -4.21
N GLY A 119 -3.05 4.33 -4.84
CA GLY A 119 -2.96 3.73 -6.18
C GLY A 119 -2.06 2.51 -6.23
N GLY A 120 -1.00 2.59 -7.02
CA GLY A 120 -0.01 1.53 -7.19
C GLY A 120 1.18 1.57 -6.23
N ALA A 121 1.17 2.45 -5.23
CA ALA A 121 2.22 2.55 -4.22
C ALA A 121 1.65 2.40 -2.80
N PHE A 122 2.47 1.98 -1.84
CA PHE A 122 2.18 2.11 -0.43
C PHE A 122 3.43 2.52 0.36
N ASP A 123 3.19 3.26 1.43
CA ASP A 123 4.17 3.52 2.48
C ASP A 123 3.70 2.88 3.78
N SER A 124 4.64 2.37 4.58
CA SER A 124 4.33 1.86 5.90
C SER A 124 5.42 2.22 6.90
N SER A 125 5.03 2.28 8.17
CA SER A 125 5.95 2.51 9.27
C SER A 125 5.56 1.68 10.49
N GLY A 126 6.56 1.35 11.30
CA GLY A 126 6.34 0.65 12.54
C GLY A 126 7.62 0.16 13.20
N THR A 127 7.45 -0.42 14.38
CA THR A 127 8.55 -0.95 15.18
C THR A 127 8.76 -2.43 14.89
N SER A 128 9.97 -2.83 14.59
CA SER A 128 10.42 -4.22 14.44
C SER A 128 11.27 -4.63 15.64
N ARG A 129 11.11 -5.88 16.09
CA ARG A 129 11.92 -6.47 17.16
C ARG A 129 12.88 -7.48 16.58
N VAL A 130 14.15 -7.33 16.92
CA VAL A 130 15.24 -8.18 16.41
C VAL A 130 15.66 -9.20 17.47
N TYR A 131 15.84 -10.43 17.04
CA TYR A 131 16.25 -11.56 17.85
C TYR A 131 17.45 -12.27 17.22
N ASP A 132 18.31 -12.87 18.03
CA ASP A 132 19.39 -13.73 17.54
C ASP A 132 18.86 -15.09 17.03
N ALA A 133 19.77 -15.94 16.55
CA ALA A 133 19.43 -17.27 16.04
C ALA A 133 18.86 -18.22 17.10
N THR A 134 19.04 -17.92 18.40
CA THR A 134 18.48 -18.69 19.53
C THR A 134 17.11 -18.18 19.97
N GLY A 135 16.65 -17.07 19.40
CA GLY A 135 15.40 -16.40 19.77
C GLY A 135 15.55 -15.45 20.96
N THR A 136 16.78 -15.08 21.33
CA THR A 136 17.02 -14.07 22.37
C THR A 136 16.80 -12.67 21.78
N TYR A 137 15.99 -11.86 22.46
CA TYR A 137 15.76 -10.46 22.06
C TYR A 137 17.04 -9.65 22.11
N LEU A 138 17.33 -8.92 21.05
CA LEU A 138 18.50 -8.05 20.92
C LEU A 138 18.13 -6.57 21.04
N THR A 139 17.18 -6.10 20.19
CA THR A 139 16.83 -4.68 20.09
C THR A 139 15.48 -4.49 19.39
N SER A 140 15.00 -3.24 19.41
CA SER A 140 13.91 -2.79 18.55
C SER A 140 14.41 -1.67 17.63
N VAL A 141 13.93 -1.65 16.40
CA VAL A 141 14.23 -0.63 15.39
C VAL A 141 12.94 -0.10 14.80
N GLU A 142 12.89 1.20 14.55
CA GLU A 142 11.83 1.77 13.69
C GLU A 142 12.19 1.46 12.24
N ALA A 143 11.19 1.04 11.48
CA ALA A 143 11.36 0.70 10.08
C ALA A 143 10.28 1.37 9.23
N GLU A 144 10.70 1.94 8.13
CA GLU A 144 9.85 2.54 7.11
C GLU A 144 9.98 1.75 5.81
N VAL A 145 8.86 1.53 5.14
CA VAL A 145 8.81 0.83 3.86
C VAL A 145 8.13 1.71 2.83
N SER A 146 8.74 1.83 1.65
CA SER A 146 8.12 2.40 0.46
C SER A 146 8.16 1.37 -0.66
N ALA A 147 7.00 1.05 -1.24
CA ALA A 147 6.88 -0.02 -2.23
C ALA A 147 5.88 0.29 -3.34
N GLU A 148 6.16 -0.22 -4.52
CA GLU A 148 5.30 -0.15 -5.71
C GLU A 148 4.75 -1.53 -6.08
N ARG A 149 3.51 -1.56 -6.58
CA ARG A 149 2.86 -2.78 -7.02
C ARG A 149 3.46 -3.26 -8.35
N VAL A 150 4.02 -4.45 -8.36
CA VAL A 150 4.58 -5.08 -9.56
C VAL A 150 3.66 -6.14 -10.15
N SER A 151 2.70 -6.65 -9.37
CA SER A 151 1.70 -7.61 -9.83
C SER A 151 0.43 -7.54 -8.99
N THR A 152 -0.73 -7.78 -9.61
CA THR A 152 -2.00 -7.99 -8.90
C THR A 152 -2.15 -9.43 -8.39
N THR A 153 -1.27 -10.34 -8.80
CA THR A 153 -1.20 -11.72 -8.33
C THR A 153 -0.12 -11.82 -7.26
N PRO A 154 -0.46 -12.21 -6.03
CA PRO A 154 0.54 -12.44 -4.99
C PRO A 154 1.33 -13.73 -5.25
N THR A 155 2.63 -13.69 -4.92
CA THR A 155 3.54 -14.84 -5.02
C THR A 155 4.35 -14.96 -3.74
N CYS A 156 4.37 -16.16 -3.15
CA CYS A 156 5.28 -16.53 -2.03
C CYS A 156 6.24 -17.64 -2.44
#